data_04419ae28d532c4f7e30787d2f181d59
#
_entry.id   04419ae28d532c4f7e30787d2f181d59
#
_cell.length_a   1.000
_cell.length_b   1.000
_cell.length_c   1.000
_cell.angle_alpha   90.00
_cell.angle_beta   90.00
_cell.angle_gamma   90.00
#
_symmetry.space_group_name_H-M   'P 1'
#
loop_
_entity.id
_entity.type
_entity.pdbx_description
1 polymer ?
#
loop_
_entity_poly.entity_id
_entity_poly.type
_entity_poly.pdbx_seq_one_letter_code
_entity_poly.pdbx_strand_id
1 'polypeptide(L)'
;MTDCEGWAMKENDTNIKVPFISKLAYGMGDVGCNFSWMFVGNFLMIFYTDVFGISMSAVAALMLFSRFWDAINDPIVGGLTDSTNTRWGRYRPWLLIAAPLTAVVLIASFWAHPDWNDTVKIVYMIITYCILVLGYTCVNIPYGTLCGAMTQNIEERAKINTFRSVSAMIAIGVICLLYTSDAADEARSVD
;
A
#
# COMPACT_ATOMS: atom_id res chain seq x y z
N MET A 1 39.57 20.85 13.24
CA MET A 1 38.83 21.12 14.49
C MET A 1 37.84 22.23 14.16
N THR A 2 36.98 21.94 13.22
CA THR A 2 35.92 22.81 12.69
C THR A 2 35.08 21.86 11.82
N ASP A 3 33.89 21.51 12.24
CA ASP A 3 32.75 21.05 11.42
C ASP A 3 31.75 20.19 12.23
N CYS A 4 31.75 20.30 13.58
CA CYS A 4 30.69 19.69 14.41
C CYS A 4 29.49 20.62 14.65
N GLU A 5 29.49 21.83 14.08
CA GLU A 5 28.39 22.81 14.31
C GLU A 5 27.25 22.73 13.29
N GLY A 6 27.35 21.89 12.28
CA GLY A 6 26.30 21.72 11.26
C GLY A 6 25.11 20.85 11.69
N TRP A 7 25.17 20.16 12.82
CA TRP A 7 24.13 19.23 13.31
C TRP A 7 23.28 19.77 14.43
N ALA A 8 23.60 20.93 14.98
CA ALA A 8 22.67 21.64 15.84
C ALA A 8 21.52 22.17 14.95
N MET A 9 20.56 21.31 14.63
CA MET A 9 19.27 21.77 14.10
C MET A 9 18.75 22.83 15.04
N LYS A 10 18.54 24.03 14.48
CA LYS A 10 18.02 25.19 15.18
C LYS A 10 16.84 24.75 16.03
N GLU A 11 16.96 24.91 17.33
CA GLU A 11 15.93 24.69 18.37
C GLU A 11 14.62 25.47 18.10
N ASN A 12 14.63 26.29 17.05
CA ASN A 12 13.50 27.10 16.57
C ASN A 12 12.58 26.35 15.59
N ASP A 13 12.93 25.13 15.13
CA ASP A 13 12.12 24.37 14.16
C ASP A 13 11.08 23.45 14.81
N THR A 14 11.11 23.28 16.12
CA THR A 14 10.17 22.43 16.86
C THR A 14 8.74 22.98 16.93
N ASN A 15 8.53 24.22 16.48
CA ASN A 15 7.23 24.92 16.60
C ASN A 15 6.51 25.11 15.25
N ILE A 16 7.01 24.55 14.17
CA ILE A 16 6.36 24.65 12.86
C ILE A 16 5.12 23.76 12.85
N LYS A 17 3.95 24.40 12.89
CA LYS A 17 2.66 23.72 12.72
C LYS A 17 2.49 23.33 11.24
N VAL A 18 2.28 22.03 10.99
CA VAL A 18 1.97 21.56 9.64
C VAL A 18 0.58 22.07 9.24
N PRO A 19 0.42 22.70 8.05
CA PRO A 19 -0.87 23.20 7.58
C PRO A 19 -1.90 22.07 7.50
N PHE A 20 -3.16 22.41 7.80
CA PHE A 20 -4.27 21.45 7.79
C PHE A 20 -4.41 20.71 6.44
N ILE A 21 -4.23 21.43 5.33
CA ILE A 21 -4.28 20.87 3.97
C ILE A 21 -3.23 19.76 3.78
N SER A 22 -2.02 19.94 4.32
CA SER A 22 -0.97 18.91 4.22
C SER A 22 -1.31 17.68 5.05
N LYS A 23 -1.94 17.84 6.21
CA LYS A 23 -2.43 16.71 7.05
C LYS A 23 -3.55 15.97 6.34
N LEU A 24 -4.48 16.70 5.72
CA LEU A 24 -5.57 16.10 4.96
C LEU A 24 -5.07 15.37 3.72
N ALA A 25 -4.15 15.98 2.96
CA ALA A 25 -3.55 15.35 1.79
C ALA A 25 -2.80 14.07 2.15
N TYR A 26 -2.08 14.08 3.29
CA TYR A 26 -1.43 12.88 3.82
C TYR A 26 -2.45 11.81 4.21
N GLY A 27 -3.55 12.15 4.88
CA GLY A 27 -4.63 11.21 5.19
C GLY A 27 -5.29 10.62 3.95
N MET A 28 -5.54 11.42 2.91
CA MET A 28 -6.11 10.96 1.64
C MET A 28 -5.19 9.96 0.91
N GLY A 29 -3.87 10.13 1.02
CA GLY A 29 -2.92 9.12 0.52
C GLY A 29 -3.09 7.76 1.20
N ASP A 30 -3.36 7.74 2.49
CA ASP A 30 -3.61 6.50 3.25
C ASP A 30 -4.95 5.84 2.85
N VAL A 31 -5.96 6.62 2.52
CA VAL A 31 -7.22 6.10 1.93
C VAL A 31 -6.91 5.30 0.66
N GLY A 32 -6.11 5.85 -0.25
CA GLY A 32 -5.73 5.17 -1.49
C GLY A 32 -4.96 3.86 -1.24
N CYS A 33 -3.99 3.88 -0.34
CA CYS A 33 -3.21 2.69 0.02
C CYS A 33 -4.09 1.60 0.64
N ASN A 34 -4.91 1.95 1.63
CA ASN A 34 -5.79 0.99 2.32
C ASN A 34 -6.89 0.49 1.39
N PHE A 35 -7.47 1.37 0.55
CA PHE A 35 -8.49 0.97 -0.43
C PHE A 35 -7.93 -0.07 -1.39
N SER A 36 -6.76 0.18 -1.98
CA SER A 36 -6.11 -0.75 -2.91
C SER A 36 -5.81 -2.09 -2.25
N TRP A 37 -5.29 -2.07 -1.02
CA TRP A 37 -4.93 -3.30 -0.30
C TRP A 37 -6.15 -4.14 0.09
N MET A 38 -7.20 -3.50 0.60
CA MET A 38 -8.45 -4.16 0.94
C MET A 38 -9.16 -4.70 -0.31
N PHE A 39 -9.13 -3.94 -1.42
CA PHE A 39 -9.68 -4.40 -2.69
C PHE A 39 -8.96 -5.66 -3.17
N VAL A 40 -7.63 -5.67 -3.16
CA VAL A 40 -6.83 -6.86 -3.51
C VAL A 40 -7.16 -8.03 -2.58
N GLY A 41 -7.19 -7.81 -1.26
CA GLY A 41 -7.42 -8.86 -0.28
C GLY A 41 -8.77 -9.56 -0.41
N ASN A 42 -9.83 -8.83 -0.77
CA ASN A 42 -11.18 -9.37 -0.88
C ASN A 42 -11.50 -9.87 -2.30
N PHE A 43 -11.26 -9.04 -3.30
CA PHE A 43 -11.72 -9.33 -4.67
C PHE A 43 -10.77 -10.21 -5.46
N LEU A 44 -9.45 -10.11 -5.25
CA LEU A 44 -8.48 -10.91 -6.00
C LEU A 44 -8.59 -12.40 -5.64
N MET A 45 -8.89 -12.71 -4.38
CA MET A 45 -9.10 -14.10 -3.95
C MET A 45 -10.31 -14.72 -4.64
N ILE A 46 -11.44 -14.00 -4.69
CA ILE A 46 -12.66 -14.44 -5.41
C ILE A 46 -12.36 -14.58 -6.89
N PHE A 47 -11.68 -13.62 -7.49
CA PHE A 47 -11.30 -13.66 -8.89
C PHE A 47 -10.46 -14.90 -9.26
N TYR A 48 -9.50 -15.27 -8.43
CA TYR A 48 -8.66 -16.45 -8.67
C TYR A 48 -9.42 -17.77 -8.52
N THR A 49 -10.40 -17.85 -7.59
CA THR A 49 -11.21 -19.06 -7.41
C THR A 49 -12.31 -19.18 -8.44
N ASP A 50 -13.07 -18.13 -8.68
CA ASP A 50 -14.32 -18.18 -9.45
C ASP A 50 -14.09 -17.95 -10.96
N VAL A 51 -13.19 -17.00 -11.31
CA VAL A 51 -12.92 -16.66 -12.72
C VAL A 51 -11.78 -17.50 -13.30
N PHE A 52 -10.68 -17.63 -12.55
CA PHE A 52 -9.54 -18.44 -12.99
C PHE A 52 -9.75 -19.95 -12.77
N GLY A 53 -10.67 -20.33 -11.85
CA GLY A 53 -10.93 -21.72 -11.52
C GLY A 53 -9.79 -22.42 -10.78
N ILE A 54 -8.94 -21.68 -10.10
CA ILE A 54 -7.81 -22.21 -9.32
C ILE A 54 -8.32 -22.73 -7.98
N SER A 55 -7.79 -23.87 -7.54
CA SER A 55 -8.20 -24.45 -6.27
C SER A 55 -7.90 -23.52 -5.07
N MET A 56 -8.83 -23.46 -4.12
CA MET A 56 -8.70 -22.69 -2.90
C MET A 56 -7.40 -22.97 -2.13
N SER A 57 -6.93 -24.23 -2.19
CA SER A 57 -5.67 -24.64 -1.56
C SER A 57 -4.44 -23.99 -2.20
N ALA A 58 -4.43 -23.80 -3.53
CA ALA A 58 -3.35 -23.13 -4.23
C ALA A 58 -3.34 -21.63 -3.90
N VAL A 59 -4.52 -20.99 -3.82
CA VAL A 59 -4.64 -19.58 -3.42
C VAL A 59 -4.19 -19.38 -1.97
N ALA A 60 -4.57 -20.29 -1.07
CA ALA A 60 -4.12 -20.25 0.32
C ALA A 60 -2.58 -20.42 0.44
N ALA A 61 -1.99 -21.32 -0.34
CA ALA A 61 -0.54 -21.47 -0.40
C ALA A 61 0.16 -20.22 -0.91
N LEU A 62 -0.40 -19.54 -1.92
CA LEU A 62 0.09 -18.26 -2.41
C LEU A 62 0.08 -17.19 -1.31
N MET A 63 -1.03 -17.08 -0.59
CA MET A 63 -1.17 -16.12 0.52
C MET A 63 -0.15 -16.37 1.63
N LEU A 64 0.14 -17.64 1.94
CA LEU A 64 1.17 -17.99 2.89
C LEU A 64 2.57 -17.65 2.37
N PHE A 65 2.86 -17.97 1.10
CA PHE A 65 4.14 -17.66 0.47
C PHE A 65 4.39 -16.15 0.42
N SER A 66 3.36 -15.36 0.17
CA SER A 66 3.48 -13.90 0.12
C SER A 66 3.93 -13.29 1.45
N ARG A 67 3.59 -13.89 2.58
CA ARG A 67 4.06 -13.43 3.91
C ARG A 67 5.57 -13.56 4.07
N PHE A 68 6.15 -14.65 3.54
CA PHE A 68 7.61 -14.81 3.51
C PHE A 68 8.24 -13.81 2.54
N TRP A 69 7.59 -13.57 1.40
CA TRP A 69 8.02 -12.59 0.43
C TRP A 69 8.04 -11.17 1.00
N ASP A 70 7.00 -10.76 1.72
CA ASP A 70 6.94 -9.49 2.45
C ASP A 70 8.08 -9.35 3.47
N ALA A 71 8.30 -10.38 4.28
CA ALA A 71 9.35 -10.36 5.30
C ALA A 71 10.77 -10.13 4.73
N ILE A 72 11.00 -10.51 3.47
CA ILE A 72 12.26 -10.28 2.77
C ILE A 72 12.28 -8.91 2.10
N ASN A 73 11.18 -8.51 1.47
CA ASN A 73 11.08 -7.27 0.72
C ASN A 73 11.11 -6.02 1.60
N ASP A 74 10.42 -6.05 2.73
CA ASP A 74 10.27 -4.88 3.59
C ASP A 74 11.62 -4.30 4.07
N PRO A 75 12.58 -5.10 4.59
CA PRO A 75 13.90 -4.61 4.96
C PRO A 75 14.71 -4.11 3.76
N ILE A 76 14.59 -4.77 2.60
CA ILE A 76 15.31 -4.39 1.39
C ILE A 76 14.81 -3.04 0.88
N VAL A 77 13.51 -2.88 0.72
CA VAL A 77 12.89 -1.64 0.25
C VAL A 77 13.11 -0.51 1.26
N GLY A 78 13.01 -0.80 2.57
CA GLY A 78 13.34 0.15 3.63
C GLY A 78 14.77 0.67 3.52
N GLY A 79 15.75 -0.23 3.40
CA GLY A 79 17.16 0.12 3.24
C GLY A 79 17.44 0.90 1.96
N LEU A 80 16.83 0.52 0.83
CA LEU A 80 16.93 1.23 -0.44
C LEU A 80 16.32 2.64 -0.36
N THR A 81 15.17 2.76 0.28
CA THR A 81 14.49 4.04 0.47
C THR A 81 15.34 4.98 1.33
N ASP A 82 15.94 4.46 2.40
CA ASP A 82 16.79 5.24 3.30
C ASP A 82 18.13 5.64 2.66
N SER A 83 18.66 4.84 1.78
CA SER A 83 19.89 5.14 1.04
C SER A 83 19.67 6.11 -0.14
N THR A 84 18.41 6.29 -0.57
CA THR A 84 18.08 7.14 -1.71
C THR A 84 18.23 8.62 -1.33
N ASN A 85 19.03 9.35 -2.11
CA ASN A 85 19.22 10.79 -1.97
C ASN A 85 19.10 11.47 -3.33
N THR A 86 17.92 12.03 -3.62
CA THR A 86 17.62 12.66 -4.90
C THR A 86 17.31 14.15 -4.75
N ARG A 87 17.39 14.90 -5.88
CA ARG A 87 17.03 16.33 -5.92
C ARG A 87 15.60 16.64 -5.47
N TRP A 88 14.71 15.64 -5.50
CA TRP A 88 13.29 15.76 -5.14
C TRP A 88 13.00 15.28 -3.71
N GLY A 89 14.07 14.95 -2.97
CA GLY A 89 13.99 14.38 -1.64
C GLY A 89 14.13 12.85 -1.64
N ARG A 90 14.06 12.25 -0.45
CA ARG A 90 14.30 10.82 -0.24
C ARG A 90 13.10 9.95 -0.65
N TYR A 91 11.88 10.36 -0.33
CA TYR A 91 10.67 9.54 -0.41
C TYR A 91 9.80 9.84 -1.63
N ARG A 92 9.80 11.08 -2.13
CA ARG A 92 8.94 11.52 -3.25
C ARG A 92 9.13 10.74 -4.55
N PRO A 93 10.37 10.46 -5.02
CA PRO A 93 10.57 9.73 -6.27
C PRO A 93 10.02 8.31 -6.21
N TRP A 94 10.14 7.65 -5.04
CA TRP A 94 9.57 6.32 -4.83
C TRP A 94 8.05 6.30 -5.01
N LEU A 95 7.36 7.25 -4.39
CA LEU A 95 5.90 7.37 -4.52
C LEU A 95 5.46 7.65 -5.96
N LEU A 96 6.17 8.55 -6.67
CA LEU A 96 5.84 8.93 -8.04
C LEU A 96 6.04 7.79 -9.04
N ILE A 97 7.01 6.91 -8.83
CA ILE A 97 7.30 5.82 -9.74
C ILE A 97 6.54 4.56 -9.33
N ALA A 98 6.52 4.23 -8.04
CA ALA A 98 5.93 3.00 -7.56
C ALA A 98 4.39 3.01 -7.63
N ALA A 99 3.72 4.13 -7.38
CA ALA A 99 2.27 4.20 -7.39
C ALA A 99 1.65 3.88 -8.78
N PRO A 100 2.07 4.52 -9.89
CA PRO A 100 1.53 4.16 -11.21
C PRO A 100 1.94 2.74 -11.64
N LEU A 101 3.14 2.28 -11.28
CA LEU A 101 3.58 0.92 -11.56
C LEU A 101 2.68 -0.11 -10.85
N THR A 102 2.40 0.11 -9.57
CA THR A 102 1.49 -0.74 -8.77
C THR A 102 0.08 -0.75 -9.37
N ALA A 103 -0.42 0.39 -9.84
CA ALA A 103 -1.73 0.47 -10.50
C ALA A 103 -1.78 -0.37 -11.78
N VAL A 104 -0.73 -0.32 -12.61
CA VAL A 104 -0.64 -1.14 -13.83
C VAL A 104 -0.61 -2.64 -13.49
N VAL A 105 0.18 -3.03 -12.50
CA VAL A 105 0.26 -4.43 -12.06
C VAL A 105 -1.05 -4.89 -11.43
N LEU A 106 -1.74 -4.01 -10.70
CA LEU A 106 -3.07 -4.29 -10.16
C LEU A 106 -4.06 -4.61 -11.29
N ILE A 107 -4.10 -3.81 -12.34
CA ILE A 107 -4.94 -4.06 -13.52
C ILE A 107 -4.55 -5.38 -14.18
N ALA A 108 -3.25 -5.64 -14.35
CA ALA A 108 -2.76 -6.88 -14.92
C ALA A 108 -3.17 -8.12 -14.09
N SER A 109 -3.21 -8.01 -12.76
CA SER A 109 -3.60 -9.11 -11.87
C SER A 109 -5.06 -9.55 -12.06
N PHE A 110 -5.93 -8.67 -12.57
CA PHE A 110 -7.33 -8.97 -12.90
C PHE A 110 -7.54 -9.30 -14.39
N TRP A 111 -6.47 -9.44 -15.16
CA TRP A 111 -6.60 -9.78 -16.58
C TRP A 111 -6.80 -11.28 -16.74
N ALA A 112 -8.05 -11.67 -17.03
CA ALA A 112 -8.41 -13.07 -17.20
C ALA A 112 -7.98 -13.61 -18.57
N HIS A 113 -7.33 -14.78 -18.56
CA HIS A 113 -7.01 -15.56 -19.74
C HIS A 113 -7.61 -16.98 -19.59
N PRO A 114 -8.90 -17.19 -19.96
CA PRO A 114 -9.57 -18.47 -19.73
C PRO A 114 -8.93 -19.62 -20.52
N ASP A 115 -8.32 -19.34 -21.68
CA ASP A 115 -7.75 -20.33 -22.58
C ASP A 115 -6.40 -20.92 -22.13
N TRP A 116 -5.84 -20.43 -21.03
CA TRP A 116 -4.54 -20.90 -20.55
C TRP A 116 -4.65 -22.20 -19.77
N ASN A 117 -3.60 -23.02 -19.85
CA ASN A 117 -3.46 -24.20 -19.01
C ASN A 117 -3.36 -23.82 -17.53
N ASP A 118 -3.87 -24.67 -16.65
CA ASP A 118 -3.90 -24.42 -15.20
C ASP A 118 -2.51 -24.10 -14.62
N THR A 119 -1.46 -24.78 -15.12
CA THR A 119 -0.08 -24.48 -14.70
C THR A 119 0.34 -23.06 -15.05
N VAL A 120 0.00 -22.58 -16.26
CA VAL A 120 0.32 -21.21 -16.71
C VAL A 120 -0.45 -20.19 -15.89
N LYS A 121 -1.71 -20.46 -15.57
CA LYS A 121 -2.54 -19.60 -14.72
C LYS A 121 -1.91 -19.45 -13.32
N ILE A 122 -1.48 -20.56 -12.71
CA ILE A 122 -0.84 -20.53 -11.38
C ILE A 122 0.47 -19.73 -11.41
N VAL A 123 1.30 -19.96 -12.41
CA VAL A 123 2.57 -19.21 -12.55
C VAL A 123 2.32 -17.72 -12.76
N TYR A 124 1.35 -17.37 -13.62
CA TYR A 124 0.95 -15.97 -13.83
C TYR A 124 0.46 -15.32 -12.53
N MET A 125 -0.40 -16.01 -11.80
CA MET A 125 -0.92 -15.56 -10.49
C MET A 125 0.22 -15.29 -9.51
N ILE A 126 1.17 -16.21 -9.37
CA ILE A 126 2.31 -16.05 -8.46
C ILE A 126 3.16 -14.84 -8.85
N ILE A 127 3.51 -14.71 -10.13
CA ILE A 127 4.37 -13.62 -10.62
C ILE A 127 3.69 -12.27 -10.43
N THR A 128 2.44 -12.12 -10.89
CA THR A 128 1.70 -10.86 -10.80
C THR A 128 1.46 -10.46 -9.35
N TYR A 129 1.15 -11.41 -8.49
CA TYR A 129 0.95 -11.15 -7.06
C TYR A 129 2.23 -10.74 -6.35
N CYS A 130 3.37 -11.40 -6.62
CA CYS A 130 4.66 -11.02 -6.05
C CYS A 130 5.10 -9.61 -6.48
N ILE A 131 4.87 -9.25 -7.75
CA ILE A 131 5.18 -7.91 -8.24
C ILE A 131 4.22 -6.87 -7.63
N LEU A 132 2.94 -7.21 -7.47
CA LEU A 132 1.94 -6.35 -6.84
C LEU A 132 2.32 -6.04 -5.39
N VAL A 133 2.67 -7.06 -4.63
CA VAL A 133 3.13 -6.94 -3.23
C VAL A 133 4.39 -6.08 -3.15
N LEU A 134 5.37 -6.33 -4.00
CA LEU A 134 6.60 -5.51 -4.07
C LEU A 134 6.27 -4.04 -4.39
N GLY A 135 5.42 -3.81 -5.38
CA GLY A 135 4.97 -2.46 -5.73
C GLY A 135 4.28 -1.75 -4.57
N TYR A 136 3.39 -2.46 -3.89
CA TYR A 136 2.70 -1.95 -2.69
C TYR A 136 3.69 -1.59 -1.58
N THR A 137 4.67 -2.46 -1.29
CA THR A 137 5.74 -2.19 -0.31
C THR A 137 6.55 -0.95 -0.68
N CYS A 138 6.88 -0.77 -1.97
CA CYS A 138 7.59 0.42 -2.47
C CYS A 138 6.79 1.72 -2.34
N VAL A 139 5.47 1.66 -2.23
CA VAL A 139 4.61 2.81 -1.94
C VAL A 139 4.45 3.00 -0.43
N ASN A 140 4.14 1.93 0.30
CA ASN A 140 3.72 1.98 1.70
C ASN A 140 4.86 2.37 2.65
N ILE A 141 6.09 1.84 2.45
CA ILE A 141 7.24 2.14 3.32
C ILE A 141 7.66 3.61 3.23
N PRO A 142 7.93 4.19 2.03
CA PRO A 142 8.26 5.62 1.92
C PRO A 142 7.14 6.53 2.40
N TYR A 143 5.88 6.12 2.19
CA TYR A 143 4.73 6.84 2.66
C TYR A 143 4.66 6.87 4.19
N GLY A 144 4.85 5.73 4.86
CA GLY A 144 4.86 5.65 6.31
C GLY A 144 5.97 6.50 6.97
N THR A 145 7.15 6.52 6.38
CA THR A 145 8.31 7.29 6.86
C THR A 145 8.19 8.79 6.58
N LEU A 146 7.38 9.20 5.60
CA LEU A 146 7.17 10.60 5.23
C LEU A 146 6.65 11.46 6.40
N CYS A 147 5.80 10.89 7.27
CA CYS A 147 5.32 11.58 8.48
C CYS A 147 6.48 12.06 9.37
N GLY A 148 7.52 11.21 9.54
CA GLY A 148 8.72 11.57 10.29
C GLY A 148 9.57 12.67 9.64
N ALA A 149 9.51 12.76 8.31
CA ALA A 149 10.21 13.79 7.55
C ALA A 149 9.44 15.13 7.50
N MET A 150 8.12 15.12 7.70
CA MET A 150 7.28 16.31 7.67
C MET A 150 7.43 17.19 8.91
N THR A 151 7.63 16.58 10.08
CA THR A 151 7.76 17.32 11.34
C THR A 151 8.54 16.55 12.40
N GLN A 152 9.34 17.28 13.18
CA GLN A 152 10.03 16.75 14.35
C GLN A 152 9.21 16.94 15.64
N ASN A 153 8.12 17.70 15.58
CA ASN A 153 7.26 17.92 16.74
C ASN A 153 6.38 16.69 17.01
N ILE A 154 6.50 16.13 18.21
CA ILE A 154 5.78 14.92 18.64
C ILE A 154 4.25 15.12 18.59
N GLU A 155 3.76 16.30 19.02
CA GLU A 155 2.32 16.60 19.00
C GLU A 155 1.77 16.68 17.57
N GLU A 156 2.51 17.32 16.66
CA GLU A 156 2.10 17.43 15.26
C GLU A 156 2.15 16.07 14.54
N ARG A 157 3.15 15.22 14.88
CA ARG A 157 3.20 13.83 14.39
C ARG A 157 2.01 13.01 14.89
N ALA A 158 1.63 13.17 16.15
CA ALA A 158 0.44 12.52 16.71
C ALA A 158 -0.84 12.94 15.96
N LYS A 159 -0.99 14.24 15.68
CA LYS A 159 -2.13 14.75 14.90
C LYS A 159 -2.14 14.19 13.47
N ILE A 160 -1.01 14.17 12.76
CA ILE A 160 -0.89 13.60 11.42
C ILE A 160 -1.28 12.11 11.43
N ASN A 161 -0.78 11.34 12.41
CA ASN A 161 -1.13 9.93 12.56
C ASN A 161 -2.62 9.72 12.89
N THR A 162 -3.23 10.63 13.65
CA THR A 162 -4.69 10.60 13.90
C THR A 162 -5.47 10.79 12.60
N PHE A 163 -5.10 11.79 11.78
CA PHE A 163 -5.73 11.98 10.46
C PHE A 163 -5.56 10.73 9.59
N ARG A 164 -4.38 10.13 9.58
CA ARG A 164 -4.11 8.87 8.88
C ARG A 164 -5.04 7.75 9.34
N SER A 165 -5.14 7.52 10.66
CA SER A 165 -5.97 6.45 11.23
C SER A 165 -7.45 6.65 10.93
N VAL A 166 -7.96 7.88 11.03
CA VAL A 166 -9.36 8.21 10.68
C VAL A 166 -9.62 7.96 9.20
N SER A 167 -8.70 8.37 8.34
CA SER A 167 -8.79 8.15 6.89
C SER A 167 -8.79 6.66 6.54
N ALA A 168 -7.94 5.86 7.19
CA ALA A 168 -7.92 4.40 7.03
C ALA A 168 -9.25 3.76 7.46
N MET A 169 -9.83 4.18 8.61
CA MET A 169 -11.12 3.68 9.07
C MET A 169 -12.24 4.01 8.10
N ILE A 170 -12.25 5.20 7.49
CA ILE A 170 -13.21 5.58 6.45
C ILE A 170 -13.06 4.67 5.23
N ALA A 171 -11.85 4.43 4.76
CA ALA A 171 -11.59 3.56 3.61
C ALA A 171 -12.08 2.13 3.87
N ILE A 172 -11.77 1.56 5.02
CA ILE A 172 -12.20 0.22 5.43
C ILE A 172 -13.74 0.17 5.53
N GLY A 173 -14.37 1.17 6.15
CA GLY A 173 -15.82 1.25 6.29
C GLY A 173 -16.55 1.29 4.95
N VAL A 174 -16.03 2.07 3.99
CA VAL A 174 -16.61 2.14 2.63
C VAL A 174 -16.51 0.78 1.94
N ILE A 175 -15.38 0.09 2.02
CA ILE A 175 -15.22 -1.24 1.38
C ILE A 175 -16.12 -2.27 2.05
N CYS A 176 -16.22 -2.27 3.39
CA CYS A 176 -17.14 -3.17 4.10
C CYS A 176 -18.59 -2.95 3.69
N LEU A 177 -19.00 -1.69 3.53
CA LEU A 177 -20.35 -1.37 3.07
C LEU A 177 -20.60 -1.83 1.63
N LEU A 178 -19.64 -1.64 0.73
CA LEU A 178 -19.75 -2.13 -0.65
C LEU A 178 -19.86 -3.66 -0.67
N TYR A 179 -19.02 -4.35 0.08
CA TYR A 179 -19.03 -5.81 0.14
C TYR A 179 -20.33 -6.37 0.72
N THR A 180 -20.87 -5.75 1.78
CA THR A 180 -22.16 -6.17 2.39
C THR A 180 -23.33 -5.86 1.48
N SER A 181 -23.29 -4.77 0.70
CA SER A 181 -24.31 -4.44 -0.28
C SER A 181 -24.35 -5.45 -1.42
N ASP A 182 -23.20 -5.83 -1.97
CA ASP A 182 -23.09 -6.85 -3.02
C ASP A 182 -23.62 -8.21 -2.55
N ALA A 183 -23.25 -8.64 -1.34
CA ALA A 183 -23.74 -9.88 -0.75
C ALA A 183 -25.26 -9.86 -0.50
N ALA A 184 -25.82 -8.71 -0.13
CA ALA A 184 -27.26 -8.55 0.06
C ALA A 184 -28.04 -8.57 -1.26
N ASP A 185 -27.47 -8.00 -2.33
CA ASP A 185 -28.08 -8.01 -3.67
C ASP A 185 -28.02 -9.42 -4.31
N GLU A 186 -26.94 -10.15 -4.08
CA GLU A 186 -26.82 -11.55 -4.54
C GLU A 186 -27.85 -12.45 -3.80
N ALA A 187 -27.99 -12.32 -2.50
CA ALA A 187 -29.03 -13.05 -1.74
C ALA A 187 -30.44 -12.74 -2.22
N ARG A 188 -30.71 -11.50 -2.64
CA ARG A 188 -32.03 -11.06 -3.15
C ARG A 188 -32.31 -11.53 -4.57
N SER A 189 -31.28 -11.81 -5.36
CA SER A 189 -31.41 -12.31 -6.75
C SER A 189 -31.73 -13.80 -6.84
N VAL A 190 -31.63 -14.55 -5.73
CA VAL A 190 -31.85 -16.00 -5.65
C VAL A 190 -33.30 -16.33 -5.22
N ASP A 191 -34.06 -15.35 -4.72
CA ASP A 191 -35.50 -15.46 -4.42
C ASP A 191 -36.37 -15.00 -5.61
#